data_ab7952594e5039e0b17ab7ee739aa039
#
_entry.id   ab7952594e5039e0b17ab7ee739aa039
#
_cell.length_a   1.000
_cell.length_b   1.000
_cell.length_c   1.000
_cell.angle_alpha   90.00
_cell.angle_beta   90.00
_cell.angle_gamma   90.00
#
_symmetry.space_group_name_H-M   'P 1'
#
loop_
_entity.id
_entity.type
_entity.pdbx_description
1 polymer ?
#
loop_
_entity_poly.entity_id
_entity_poly.type
_entity_poly.pdbx_seq_one_letter_code
_entity_poly.pdbx_strand_id
1 'polypeptide(L)'
;DSGLRWLKISDVTGLQTPFIIDIKDHIIEEGLKKTVFLKAGSLVLSNSATPGIPKILDVDSCIHDGWLYFPESRFSNEYLYLYFKYIRQQLVNLSNGSVFNNLKTDILKGYPTILPDEETLQRFDGIIKPMFLQMQNLTRESHDLMDLRDTILPRLMSGELDVSGI
;
A
#
# COMPACT_ATOMS: atom_id res chain seq x y z
N ASP A 1 3.97 -7.48 -20.77
CA ASP A 1 3.68 -8.52 -19.79
C ASP A 1 2.18 -8.54 -19.51
N SER A 2 1.51 -9.54 -20.05
CA SER A 2 0.08 -9.71 -19.90
C SER A 2 -0.19 -10.57 -18.67
N GLY A 3 -0.59 -9.94 -17.56
CA GLY A 3 -0.93 -10.65 -16.35
C GLY A 3 -1.52 -9.73 -15.30
N LEU A 4 -2.03 -10.30 -14.21
CA LEU A 4 -2.55 -9.57 -13.07
C LEU A 4 -1.41 -9.22 -12.13
N ARG A 5 -1.31 -7.98 -11.67
CA ARG A 5 -0.28 -7.54 -10.72
C ARG A 5 -0.34 -8.39 -9.44
N TRP A 6 0.82 -8.73 -8.92
CA TRP A 6 0.99 -9.60 -7.74
C TRP A 6 1.78 -8.89 -6.65
N LEU A 7 1.07 -8.44 -5.62
CA LEU A 7 1.68 -7.70 -4.51
C LEU A 7 2.41 -8.63 -3.54
N LYS A 8 3.69 -8.37 -3.33
CA LYS A 8 4.54 -9.04 -2.34
C LYS A 8 4.85 -8.11 -1.15
N ILE A 9 5.17 -8.70 0.01
CA ILE A 9 5.58 -7.93 1.20
C ILE A 9 6.86 -7.14 0.93
N SER A 10 7.79 -7.67 0.13
CA SER A 10 9.02 -6.99 -0.27
C SER A 10 8.77 -5.65 -0.96
N ASP A 11 7.68 -5.52 -1.71
CA ASP A 11 7.35 -4.31 -2.47
C ASP A 11 7.06 -3.10 -1.56
N VAL A 12 6.70 -3.36 -0.31
CA VAL A 12 6.31 -2.31 0.64
C VAL A 12 7.28 -2.09 1.79
N THR A 13 8.23 -3.02 2.04
CA THR A 13 9.09 -2.97 3.24
C THR A 13 9.93 -1.69 3.28
N GLY A 14 10.41 -1.19 2.14
CA GLY A 14 11.18 0.07 2.03
C GLY A 14 10.36 1.29 1.63
N LEU A 15 9.08 1.09 1.31
CA LEU A 15 8.25 2.15 0.73
C LEU A 15 7.78 3.14 1.80
N GLN A 16 8.20 4.41 1.68
CA GLN A 16 7.85 5.45 2.66
C GLN A 16 6.46 6.05 2.44
N THR A 17 5.96 6.04 1.21
CA THR A 17 4.64 6.60 0.88
C THR A 17 3.49 5.70 1.34
N PRO A 18 2.29 6.25 1.60
CA PRO A 18 1.10 5.45 1.85
C PRO A 18 0.68 4.58 0.67
N PHE A 19 1.01 4.99 -0.55
CA PHE A 19 0.46 4.45 -1.78
C PHE A 19 1.42 3.47 -2.47
N ILE A 20 0.86 2.37 -3.01
CA ILE A 20 1.53 1.44 -3.90
C ILE A 20 1.10 1.79 -5.32
N ILE A 21 1.96 2.50 -6.05
CA ILE A 21 1.68 3.01 -7.41
C ILE A 21 2.17 2.08 -8.50
N ASP A 22 3.15 1.23 -8.21
CA ASP A 22 3.68 0.24 -9.15
C ASP A 22 3.91 -1.11 -8.47
N ILE A 23 3.68 -2.20 -9.22
CA ILE A 23 3.92 -3.59 -8.82
C ILE A 23 4.52 -4.32 -10.02
N LYS A 24 5.76 -4.78 -9.87
CA LYS A 24 6.54 -5.37 -10.98
C LYS A 24 6.14 -6.80 -11.31
N ASP A 25 5.73 -7.57 -10.29
CA ASP A 25 5.42 -8.97 -10.48
C ASP A 25 3.98 -9.16 -10.95
N HIS A 26 3.80 -10.17 -11.80
CA HIS A 26 2.48 -10.51 -12.36
C HIS A 26 2.25 -12.01 -12.22
N ILE A 27 0.97 -12.39 -12.13
CA ILE A 27 0.52 -13.77 -12.20
C ILE A 27 -0.34 -13.98 -13.43
N ILE A 28 -0.41 -15.21 -13.91
CA ILE A 28 -1.31 -15.61 -14.99
C ILE A 28 -2.76 -15.60 -14.48
N GLU A 29 -3.72 -15.43 -15.37
CA GLU A 29 -5.16 -15.34 -15.03
C GLU A 29 -5.68 -16.58 -14.29
N GLU A 30 -5.15 -17.76 -14.59
CA GLU A 30 -5.51 -19.00 -13.90
C GLU A 30 -5.17 -18.95 -12.40
N GLY A 31 -4.18 -18.14 -12.01
CA GLY A 31 -3.80 -17.88 -10.63
C GLY A 31 -4.87 -17.16 -9.82
N LEU A 32 -5.77 -16.43 -10.46
CA LEU A 32 -6.83 -15.65 -9.81
C LEU A 32 -7.72 -16.51 -8.89
N LYS A 33 -7.93 -17.77 -9.21
CA LYS A 33 -8.72 -18.71 -8.40
C LYS A 33 -8.10 -19.01 -7.02
N LYS A 34 -6.80 -18.71 -6.85
CA LYS A 34 -6.04 -18.97 -5.61
C LYS A 34 -5.63 -17.69 -4.90
N THR A 35 -6.15 -16.54 -5.33
CA THR A 35 -5.74 -15.22 -4.83
C THR A 35 -6.97 -14.38 -4.55
N VAL A 36 -6.76 -13.23 -3.90
CA VAL A 36 -7.79 -12.20 -3.76
C VAL A 36 -7.40 -11.03 -4.67
N PHE A 37 -8.30 -10.66 -5.56
CA PHE A 37 -8.15 -9.49 -6.41
C PHE A 37 -8.73 -8.26 -5.73
N LEU A 38 -7.94 -7.21 -5.59
CA LEU A 38 -8.32 -5.95 -4.98
C LEU A 38 -8.21 -4.82 -6.00
N LYS A 39 -9.16 -3.90 -5.93
CA LYS A 39 -9.16 -2.67 -6.72
C LYS A 39 -8.24 -1.61 -6.13
N ALA A 40 -7.77 -0.71 -7.00
CA ALA A 40 -7.17 0.55 -6.56
C ALA A 40 -8.07 1.24 -5.53
N GLY A 41 -7.46 1.89 -4.54
CA GLY A 41 -8.14 2.44 -3.38
C GLY A 41 -8.27 1.47 -2.19
N SER A 42 -8.03 0.17 -2.37
CA SER A 42 -8.11 -0.79 -1.25
C SER A 42 -6.96 -0.61 -0.26
N LEU A 43 -7.28 -0.68 1.04
CA LEU A 43 -6.27 -0.74 2.10
C LEU A 43 -5.84 -2.20 2.31
N VAL A 44 -4.54 -2.42 2.40
CA VAL A 44 -3.91 -3.69 2.78
C VAL A 44 -3.01 -3.50 4.00
N LEU A 45 -2.90 -4.55 4.82
CA LEU A 45 -2.04 -4.58 6.00
C LEU A 45 -1.19 -5.85 5.94
N SER A 46 0.12 -5.73 6.01
CA SER A 46 1.00 -6.91 6.01
C SER A 46 0.78 -7.74 7.28
N ASN A 47 0.63 -9.07 7.12
CA ASN A 47 0.47 -9.97 8.25
C ASN A 47 1.69 -10.85 8.52
N SER A 48 2.57 -11.03 7.53
CA SER A 48 3.74 -11.91 7.59
C SER A 48 5.04 -11.18 7.25
N ALA A 49 6.19 -11.80 7.47
CA ALA A 49 7.54 -11.29 7.25
C ALA A 49 7.81 -9.96 7.98
N THR A 50 7.12 -8.89 7.64
CA THR A 50 7.19 -7.58 8.30
C THR A 50 5.76 -7.13 8.65
N PRO A 51 5.16 -7.65 9.74
CA PRO A 51 3.75 -7.43 10.05
C PRO A 51 3.43 -5.99 10.42
N GLY A 52 2.18 -5.59 10.16
CA GLY A 52 1.62 -4.32 10.60
C GLY A 52 2.00 -3.11 9.72
N ILE A 53 2.41 -3.32 8.47
CA ILE A 53 2.63 -2.22 7.51
C ILE A 53 1.33 -1.97 6.73
N PRO A 54 0.62 -0.85 6.95
CA PRO A 54 -0.52 -0.48 6.14
C PRO A 54 -0.08 0.17 4.83
N LYS A 55 -0.80 -0.13 3.75
CA LYS A 55 -0.65 0.53 2.44
C LYS A 55 -2.01 0.65 1.75
N ILE A 56 -2.13 1.61 0.86
CA ILE A 56 -3.30 1.82 -0.01
C ILE A 56 -2.86 1.51 -1.44
N LEU A 57 -3.58 0.64 -2.12
CA LEU A 57 -3.33 0.33 -3.52
C LEU A 57 -3.70 1.52 -4.41
N ASP A 58 -2.80 1.93 -5.27
CA ASP A 58 -3.08 2.89 -6.34
C ASP A 58 -3.31 2.22 -7.70
N VAL A 59 -3.08 0.92 -7.75
CA VAL A 59 -3.30 0.05 -8.91
C VAL A 59 -4.04 -1.21 -8.48
N ASP A 60 -4.81 -1.78 -9.40
CA ASP A 60 -5.46 -3.07 -9.20
C ASP A 60 -4.41 -4.17 -9.00
N SER A 61 -4.59 -5.04 -8.02
CA SER A 61 -3.61 -6.08 -7.70
C SER A 61 -4.23 -7.32 -7.08
N CYS A 62 -3.59 -8.46 -7.32
CA CYS A 62 -3.81 -9.68 -6.56
C CYS A 62 -2.91 -9.70 -5.32
N ILE A 63 -3.42 -10.26 -4.22
CA ILE A 63 -2.70 -10.45 -2.97
C ILE A 63 -2.70 -11.92 -2.55
N HIS A 64 -1.69 -12.31 -1.76
CA HIS A 64 -1.61 -13.64 -1.13
C HIS A 64 -2.05 -13.58 0.36
N ASP A 65 -2.02 -14.70 1.03
CA ASP A 65 -2.39 -14.88 2.45
C ASP A 65 -1.47 -14.13 3.45
N GLY A 66 -0.37 -13.56 2.99
CA GLY A 66 0.49 -12.64 3.75
C GLY A 66 -0.10 -11.24 3.96
N TRP A 67 -1.31 -10.99 3.44
CA TRP A 67 -1.98 -9.70 3.54
C TRP A 67 -3.35 -9.82 4.22
N LEU A 68 -3.69 -8.83 5.03
CA LEU A 68 -5.05 -8.55 5.50
C LEU A 68 -5.63 -7.40 4.66
N TYR A 69 -6.93 -7.45 4.40
CA TYR A 69 -7.67 -6.42 3.66
C TYR A 69 -9.03 -6.17 4.30
N PHE A 70 -9.64 -5.03 4.01
CA PHE A 70 -10.79 -4.51 4.74
C PHE A 70 -11.90 -4.13 3.77
N PRO A 71 -12.67 -5.10 3.22
CA PRO A 71 -13.68 -4.83 2.18
C PRO A 71 -14.87 -4.05 2.71
N GLU A 72 -15.15 -4.20 4.01
CA GLU A 72 -16.26 -3.54 4.69
C GLU A 72 -15.75 -2.92 6.00
N SER A 73 -15.67 -1.61 6.04
CA SER A 73 -15.23 -0.87 7.20
C SER A 73 -16.07 0.38 7.40
N ARG A 74 -16.37 0.72 8.68
CA ARG A 74 -16.97 2.00 9.05
C ARG A 74 -15.97 3.15 8.99
N PHE A 75 -14.68 2.82 8.96
CA PHE A 75 -13.59 3.79 8.89
C PHE A 75 -13.14 3.98 7.44
N SER A 76 -12.72 5.19 7.09
CA SER A 76 -12.04 5.43 5.83
C SER A 76 -10.69 4.71 5.78
N ASN A 77 -10.17 4.46 4.58
CA ASN A 77 -8.86 3.84 4.40
C ASN A 77 -7.73 4.74 4.95
N GLU A 78 -7.90 6.05 4.90
CA GLU A 78 -6.97 7.03 5.46
C GLU A 78 -6.93 6.94 7.00
N TYR A 79 -8.12 6.82 7.64
CA TYR A 79 -8.20 6.60 9.07
C TYR A 79 -7.50 5.28 9.46
N LEU A 80 -7.85 4.18 8.81
CA LEU A 80 -7.25 2.87 9.09
C LEU A 80 -5.74 2.86 8.84
N TYR A 81 -5.26 3.54 7.79
CA TYR A 81 -3.84 3.67 7.51
C TYR A 81 -3.10 4.33 8.69
N LEU A 82 -3.60 5.47 9.16
CA LEU A 82 -2.99 6.21 10.28
C LEU A 82 -3.12 5.42 11.59
N TYR A 83 -4.26 4.81 11.83
CA TYR A 83 -4.50 3.98 12.99
C TYR A 83 -3.53 2.80 13.06
N PHE A 84 -3.38 2.02 11.99
CA PHE A 84 -2.44 0.90 11.95
C PHE A 84 -0.98 1.34 12.08
N LYS A 85 -0.62 2.48 11.54
CA LYS A 85 0.71 3.07 11.80
C LYS A 85 0.92 3.38 13.27
N TYR A 86 -0.08 3.97 13.92
CA TYR A 86 -0.02 4.33 15.34
C TYR A 86 0.10 3.11 16.25
N ILE A 87 -0.71 2.06 16.03
CA ILE A 87 -0.68 0.85 16.86
C ILE A 87 0.30 -0.23 16.38
N ARG A 88 1.10 0.04 15.36
CA ARG A 88 1.96 -0.98 14.73
C ARG A 88 2.83 -1.72 15.73
N GLN A 89 3.46 -1.02 16.66
CA GLN A 89 4.35 -1.65 17.63
C GLN A 89 3.60 -2.62 18.55
N GLN A 90 2.38 -2.28 18.92
CA GLN A 90 1.51 -3.14 19.72
C GLN A 90 1.12 -4.40 18.93
N LEU A 91 0.77 -4.25 17.65
CA LEU A 91 0.44 -5.38 16.78
C LEU A 91 1.64 -6.31 16.59
N VAL A 92 2.84 -5.77 16.38
CA VAL A 92 4.09 -6.55 16.29
C VAL A 92 4.35 -7.31 17.59
N ASN A 93 4.21 -6.69 18.74
CA ASN A 93 4.40 -7.34 20.04
C ASN A 93 3.43 -8.51 20.25
N LEU A 94 2.16 -8.34 19.82
CA LEU A 94 1.16 -9.40 19.88
C LEU A 94 1.45 -10.54 18.88
N SER A 95 2.02 -10.24 17.72
CA SER A 95 2.39 -11.23 16.72
C SER A 95 3.59 -12.07 17.15
N ASN A 96 4.55 -11.49 17.86
CA ASN A 96 5.76 -12.19 18.36
C ASN A 96 5.46 -13.27 19.40
N GLY A 97 4.28 -13.28 20.00
CA GLY A 97 3.79 -14.37 20.86
C GLY A 97 3.30 -15.59 20.09
N SER A 98 3.20 -15.54 18.76
CA SER A 98 2.79 -16.65 17.91
C SER A 98 4.00 -17.41 17.34
N VAL A 99 3.86 -18.72 17.15
CA VAL A 99 4.94 -19.62 16.64
C VAL A 99 5.50 -19.16 15.27
N PHE A 100 4.76 -18.34 14.51
CA PHE A 100 5.12 -17.93 13.16
C PHE A 100 5.29 -16.42 12.96
N ASN A 101 5.29 -15.62 14.03
CA ASN A 101 5.37 -14.15 13.95
C ASN A 101 4.39 -13.51 12.93
N ASN A 102 3.22 -14.11 12.75
CA ASN A 102 2.19 -13.63 11.84
C ASN A 102 1.09 -12.89 12.61
N LEU A 103 0.68 -11.74 12.09
CA LEU A 103 -0.46 -10.99 12.60
C LEU A 103 -1.77 -11.66 12.14
N LYS A 104 -2.28 -12.60 12.95
CA LYS A 104 -3.51 -13.32 12.65
C LYS A 104 -4.72 -12.38 12.70
N THR A 105 -5.71 -12.66 11.87
CA THR A 105 -7.00 -11.94 11.83
C THR A 105 -7.67 -11.87 13.21
N ASP A 106 -7.60 -12.96 14.00
CA ASP A 106 -8.19 -13.01 15.33
C ASP A 106 -7.52 -12.05 16.33
N ILE A 107 -6.19 -11.85 16.21
CA ILE A 107 -5.47 -10.86 17.00
C ILE A 107 -6.01 -9.46 16.69
N LEU A 108 -6.19 -9.16 15.40
CA LEU A 108 -6.68 -7.85 14.96
C LEU A 108 -8.14 -7.63 15.38
N LYS A 109 -9.00 -8.65 15.24
CA LYS A 109 -10.41 -8.58 15.68
C LYS A 109 -10.57 -8.42 17.19
N GLY A 110 -9.66 -9.01 17.98
CA GLY A 110 -9.65 -8.88 19.43
C GLY A 110 -8.97 -7.62 19.96
N TYR A 111 -8.36 -6.81 19.09
CA TYR A 111 -7.65 -5.62 19.53
C TYR A 111 -8.65 -4.51 19.91
N PRO A 112 -8.64 -4.04 21.17
CA PRO A 112 -9.57 -3.01 21.61
C PRO A 112 -9.28 -1.69 20.90
N THR A 113 -10.32 -1.09 20.34
CA THR A 113 -10.22 0.22 19.70
C THR A 113 -11.35 1.13 20.15
N ILE A 114 -11.08 2.44 20.16
CA ILE A 114 -12.12 3.44 20.39
C ILE A 114 -12.85 3.65 19.06
N LEU A 115 -14.18 3.56 19.11
CA LEU A 115 -15.03 3.90 17.99
C LEU A 115 -15.53 5.34 18.17
N PRO A 116 -15.01 6.31 17.39
CA PRO A 116 -15.53 7.67 17.40
C PRO A 116 -16.99 7.72 16.91
N ASP A 117 -17.70 8.76 17.28
CA ASP A 117 -19.01 9.05 16.70
C ASP A 117 -18.89 9.47 15.23
N GLU A 118 -20.01 9.44 14.53
CA GLU A 118 -20.06 9.71 13.08
C GLU A 118 -19.62 11.15 12.76
N GLU A 119 -19.99 12.14 13.58
CA GLU A 119 -19.60 13.53 13.38
C GLU A 119 -18.08 13.71 13.47
N THR A 120 -17.46 13.07 14.47
CA THR A 120 -16.00 13.08 14.65
C THR A 120 -15.28 12.43 13.46
N LEU A 121 -15.80 11.29 12.96
CA LEU A 121 -15.25 10.63 11.79
C LEU A 121 -15.35 11.49 10.53
N GLN A 122 -16.51 12.13 10.30
CA GLN A 122 -16.71 13.01 9.15
C GLN A 122 -15.79 14.24 9.20
N ARG A 123 -15.61 14.85 10.37
CA ARG A 123 -14.69 15.99 10.55
C ARG A 123 -13.23 15.56 10.28
N PHE A 124 -12.84 14.39 10.79
CA PHE A 124 -11.52 13.82 10.53
C PHE A 124 -11.29 13.57 9.04
N ASP A 125 -12.24 12.91 8.38
CA ASP A 125 -12.17 12.59 6.94
C ASP A 125 -12.13 13.86 6.09
N GLY A 126 -12.86 14.90 6.47
CA GLY A 126 -12.84 16.19 5.78
C GLY A 126 -11.46 16.87 5.77
N ILE A 127 -10.63 16.58 6.78
CA ILE A 127 -9.25 17.09 6.86
C ILE A 127 -8.27 16.14 6.17
N ILE A 128 -8.38 14.85 6.44
CA ILE A 128 -7.34 13.86 6.07
C ILE A 128 -7.43 13.46 4.60
N LYS A 129 -8.62 13.25 4.05
CA LYS A 129 -8.77 12.83 2.64
C LYS A 129 -8.13 13.78 1.62
N PRO A 130 -8.30 15.12 1.72
CA PRO A 130 -7.59 16.05 0.83
C PRO A 130 -6.07 15.94 0.94
N MET A 131 -5.53 15.72 2.17
CA MET A 131 -4.09 15.56 2.37
C MET A 131 -3.58 14.27 1.72
N PHE A 132 -4.32 13.17 1.87
CA PHE A 132 -3.97 11.89 1.23
C PHE A 132 -4.05 11.98 -0.29
N LEU A 133 -5.06 12.66 -0.83
CA LEU A 133 -5.17 12.90 -2.27
C LEU A 133 -3.96 13.68 -2.79
N GLN A 134 -3.53 14.71 -2.07
CA GLN A 134 -2.32 15.45 -2.45
C GLN A 134 -1.07 14.57 -2.38
N MET A 135 -0.90 13.77 -1.32
CA MET A 135 0.22 12.81 -1.21
C MET A 135 0.19 11.79 -2.35
N GLN A 136 -0.99 11.30 -2.74
CA GLN A 136 -1.14 10.38 -3.86
C GLN A 136 -0.67 11.00 -5.17
N ASN A 137 -1.11 12.23 -5.47
CA ASN A 137 -0.72 12.95 -6.68
C ASN A 137 0.79 13.20 -6.71
N LEU A 138 1.38 13.66 -5.61
CA LEU A 138 2.82 13.89 -5.50
C LEU A 138 3.63 12.57 -5.63
N THR A 139 3.09 11.46 -5.13
CA THR A 139 3.73 10.15 -5.26
C THR A 139 3.76 9.70 -6.72
N ARG A 140 2.64 9.88 -7.46
CA ARG A 140 2.56 9.57 -8.90
C ARG A 140 3.52 10.47 -9.70
N GLU A 141 3.48 11.78 -9.46
CA GLU A 141 4.37 12.74 -10.12
C GLU A 141 5.85 12.39 -9.90
N SER A 142 6.23 12.06 -8.66
CA SER A 142 7.59 11.63 -8.34
C SER A 142 8.00 10.36 -9.11
N HIS A 143 7.08 9.42 -9.28
CA HIS A 143 7.33 8.20 -10.05
C HIS A 143 7.52 8.52 -11.53
N ASP A 144 6.62 9.30 -12.13
CA ASP A 144 6.69 9.70 -13.53
C ASP A 144 7.99 10.46 -13.83
N LEU A 145 8.42 11.35 -12.92
CA LEU A 145 9.69 12.07 -13.03
C LEU A 145 10.91 11.13 -12.93
N MET A 146 10.85 10.10 -12.08
CA MET A 146 11.89 9.08 -12.00
C MET A 146 11.98 8.28 -13.31
N ASP A 147 10.86 7.84 -13.85
CA ASP A 147 10.81 7.12 -15.13
C ASP A 147 11.31 7.98 -16.29
N LEU A 148 10.93 9.26 -16.32
CA LEU A 148 11.43 10.22 -17.30
C LEU A 148 12.95 10.39 -17.20
N ARG A 149 13.47 10.59 -16.00
CA ARG A 149 14.93 10.67 -15.75
C ARG A 149 15.64 9.42 -16.26
N ASP A 150 15.15 8.25 -15.89
CA ASP A 150 15.79 6.96 -16.21
C ASP A 150 15.71 6.64 -17.71
N THR A 151 14.73 7.21 -18.42
CA THR A 151 14.61 7.14 -19.88
C THR A 151 15.55 8.11 -20.59
N ILE A 152 15.68 9.34 -20.08
CA ILE A 152 16.43 10.41 -20.76
C ILE A 152 17.93 10.31 -20.46
N LEU A 153 18.31 10.00 -19.21
CA LEU A 153 19.70 10.04 -18.78
C LEU A 153 20.64 9.15 -19.63
N PRO A 154 20.31 7.89 -19.96
CA PRO A 154 21.15 7.05 -20.82
C PRO A 154 21.32 7.65 -22.23
N ARG A 155 20.28 8.27 -22.78
CA ARG A 155 20.30 8.87 -24.14
C ARG A 155 21.11 10.15 -24.20
N LEU A 156 21.15 10.92 -23.10
CA LEU A 156 22.06 12.06 -22.95
C LEU A 156 23.52 11.60 -22.84
N MET A 157 23.76 10.58 -22.01
CA MET A 157 25.12 10.05 -21.79
C MET A 157 25.71 9.38 -23.04
N SER A 158 24.88 8.78 -23.89
CA SER A 158 25.30 8.17 -25.16
C SER A 158 25.49 9.19 -26.29
N GLY A 159 25.08 10.45 -26.10
CA GLY A 159 25.10 11.48 -27.16
C GLY A 159 23.96 11.32 -28.19
N GLU A 160 22.99 10.42 -27.93
CA GLU A 160 21.81 10.27 -28.80
C GLU A 160 20.91 11.52 -28.76
N LEU A 161 20.86 12.20 -27.60
CA LEU A 161 20.23 13.49 -27.44
C LEU A 161 21.31 14.58 -27.36
N ASP A 162 21.33 15.45 -28.34
CA ASP A 162 22.22 16.63 -28.36
C ASP A 162 21.49 17.82 -27.70
N VAL A 163 22.04 18.37 -26.62
CA VAL A 163 21.56 19.54 -25.91
C VAL A 163 22.48 20.76 -26.06
N SER A 164 23.44 20.72 -26.96
CA SER A 164 24.43 21.80 -27.17
C SER A 164 23.82 23.09 -27.74
N GLY A 165 22.55 23.05 -28.11
CA GLY A 165 21.79 24.17 -28.67
C GLY A 165 20.76 24.83 -27.74
N ILE A 166 20.70 24.44 -26.43
CA ILE A 166 19.76 24.97 -25.45
C ILE A 166 20.42 26.05 -24.60
#